data_91fdf0bf67026ef5c521bfae13874f19
#
_entry.id   91fdf0bf67026ef5c521bfae13874f19
#
_cell.length_a   1.000
_cell.length_b   1.000
_cell.length_c   1.000
_cell.angle_alpha   90.00
_cell.angle_beta   90.00
_cell.angle_gamma   90.00
#
_symmetry.space_group_name_H-M   'P 1'
#
loop_
_entity.id
_entity.type
_entity.pdbx_description
1 polymer ?
#
loop_
_entity_poly.entity_id
_entity_poly.type
_entity_poly.pdbx_seq_one_letter_code
_entity_poly.pdbx_strand_id
1 'polypeptide(L)'
;DQPSDETLEASKMSFTENKDAARSVLEKSMRTIFNMAANKFGTKSAQYRAFGNPEISRQSDAEIVRTCKVMVTAARARLPKLESEGLTEEKIEKLNSYGIALDESIDVAKKGVSDRDIATEKRVEELNALYALVIKYAGIGQDIFYEVNEAKYNDYVIYDTPSGLPPEEPDN
;
A
#
# COMPACT_ATOMS: atom_id res chain seq x y z
N ASP A 1 -23.24 -5.35 -2.39
CA ASP A 1 -22.26 -6.28 -1.79
C ASP A 1 -20.94 -5.53 -1.62
N GLN A 2 -20.54 -5.31 -0.39
CA GLN A 2 -19.22 -4.77 -0.09
C GLN A 2 -18.20 -5.92 -0.06
N PRO A 3 -16.96 -5.69 -0.57
CA PRO A 3 -15.92 -6.71 -0.49
C PRO A 3 -15.60 -7.02 0.98
N SER A 4 -15.39 -8.30 1.28
CA SER A 4 -14.99 -8.73 2.63
C SER A 4 -13.58 -8.22 2.99
N ASP A 5 -13.27 -8.13 4.28
CA ASP A 5 -11.91 -7.76 4.75
C ASP A 5 -10.84 -8.67 4.17
N GLU A 6 -11.11 -9.96 4.08
CA GLU A 6 -10.20 -10.94 3.50
C GLU A 6 -9.91 -10.64 2.02
N THR A 7 -10.92 -10.21 1.26
CA THR A 7 -10.76 -9.84 -0.16
C THR A 7 -9.91 -8.58 -0.31
N LEU A 8 -10.12 -7.59 0.57
CA LEU A 8 -9.34 -6.34 0.57
C LEU A 8 -7.89 -6.58 0.99
N GLU A 9 -7.65 -7.42 2.00
CA GLU A 9 -6.30 -7.81 2.43
C GLU A 9 -5.57 -8.62 1.35
N ALA A 10 -6.22 -9.59 0.70
CA ALA A 10 -5.65 -10.35 -0.40
C ALA A 10 -5.25 -9.44 -1.57
N SER A 11 -6.09 -8.47 -1.93
CA SER A 11 -5.79 -7.49 -2.97
C SER A 11 -4.58 -6.63 -2.61
N LYS A 12 -4.49 -6.16 -1.37
CA LYS A 12 -3.36 -5.37 -0.86
C LYS A 12 -2.05 -6.16 -0.92
N MET A 13 -2.07 -7.43 -0.49
CA MET A 13 -0.90 -8.32 -0.58
C MET A 13 -0.44 -8.47 -2.03
N SER A 14 -1.36 -8.73 -2.96
CA SER A 14 -1.08 -8.84 -4.39
C SER A 14 -0.46 -7.55 -4.97
N PHE A 15 -0.96 -6.37 -4.59
CA PHE A 15 -0.39 -5.10 -5.06
C PHE A 15 1.02 -4.87 -4.51
N THR A 16 1.28 -5.26 -3.26
CA THR A 16 2.60 -5.16 -2.65
C THR A 16 3.59 -6.10 -3.34
N GLU A 17 3.21 -7.36 -3.56
CA GLU A 17 4.04 -8.34 -4.27
C GLU A 17 4.37 -7.89 -5.69
N ASN A 18 3.40 -7.37 -6.43
CA ASN A 18 3.60 -6.85 -7.78
C ASN A 18 4.58 -5.66 -7.80
N LYS A 19 4.46 -4.75 -6.84
CA LYS A 19 5.38 -3.61 -6.69
C LYS A 19 6.79 -4.09 -6.37
N ASP A 20 6.96 -5.04 -5.45
CA ASP A 20 8.26 -5.56 -5.05
C ASP A 20 8.92 -6.35 -6.20
N ALA A 21 8.14 -7.07 -6.98
CA ALA A 21 8.61 -7.74 -8.20
C ALA A 21 9.08 -6.72 -9.25
N ALA A 22 8.31 -5.67 -9.52
CA ALA A 22 8.67 -4.60 -10.44
C ALA A 22 9.97 -3.89 -9.99
N ARG A 23 10.07 -3.60 -8.68
CA ARG A 23 11.29 -3.03 -8.08
C ARG A 23 12.50 -3.93 -8.30
N SER A 24 12.38 -5.22 -8.03
CA SER A 24 13.48 -6.18 -8.19
C SER A 24 14.01 -6.24 -9.63
N VAL A 25 13.11 -6.24 -10.61
CA VAL A 25 13.46 -6.24 -12.03
C VAL A 25 14.19 -4.94 -12.41
N LEU A 26 13.67 -3.80 -11.99
CA LEU A 26 14.29 -2.49 -12.23
C LEU A 26 15.69 -2.41 -11.60
N GLU A 27 15.84 -2.80 -10.33
CA GLU A 27 17.14 -2.81 -9.64
C GLU A 27 18.20 -3.63 -10.38
N LYS A 28 17.84 -4.82 -10.86
CA LYS A 28 18.75 -5.68 -11.64
C LYS A 28 19.20 -5.00 -12.93
N SER A 29 18.27 -4.36 -13.64
CA SER A 29 18.57 -3.63 -14.86
C SER A 29 19.47 -2.42 -14.60
N MET A 30 19.18 -1.64 -13.56
CA MET A 30 20.00 -0.50 -13.15
C MET A 30 21.43 -0.90 -12.76
N ARG A 31 21.59 -1.97 -11.97
CA ARG A 31 22.89 -2.51 -11.57
C ARG A 31 23.74 -2.90 -12.80
N THR A 32 23.10 -3.52 -13.80
CA THR A 32 23.78 -3.89 -15.04
C THR A 32 24.34 -2.64 -15.75
N ILE A 33 23.57 -1.57 -15.85
CA ILE A 33 24.02 -0.32 -16.50
C ILE A 33 25.08 0.40 -15.66
N PHE A 34 24.95 0.42 -14.34
CA PHE A 34 25.99 0.95 -13.46
C PHE A 34 27.32 0.20 -13.63
N ASN A 35 27.28 -1.14 -13.75
CA ASN A 35 28.50 -1.92 -13.99
C ASN A 35 29.14 -1.57 -15.34
N MET A 36 28.35 -1.46 -16.40
CA MET A 36 28.86 -1.01 -17.71
C MET A 36 29.50 0.39 -17.63
N ALA A 37 28.83 1.33 -16.95
CA ALA A 37 29.35 2.67 -16.75
C ALA A 37 30.62 2.69 -15.87
N ALA A 38 30.68 1.85 -14.83
CA ALA A 38 31.84 1.72 -13.95
C ALA A 38 33.06 1.15 -14.72
N ASN A 39 32.85 0.10 -15.54
CA ASN A 39 33.90 -0.49 -16.36
C ASN A 39 34.46 0.53 -17.35
N LYS A 40 33.61 1.29 -18.01
CA LYS A 40 34.04 2.26 -19.04
C LYS A 40 34.66 3.51 -18.48
N PHE A 41 34.08 4.11 -17.44
CA PHE A 41 34.44 5.44 -16.96
C PHE A 41 35.18 5.44 -15.62
N GLY A 42 35.10 4.33 -14.88
CA GLY A 42 35.57 4.27 -13.49
C GLY A 42 34.58 4.90 -12.51
N THR A 43 34.45 4.36 -11.32
CA THR A 43 33.45 4.76 -10.31
C THR A 43 33.62 6.18 -9.76
N LYS A 44 34.84 6.74 -9.85
CA LYS A 44 35.17 8.10 -9.37
C LYS A 44 34.94 9.19 -10.42
N SER A 45 34.62 8.84 -11.67
CA SER A 45 34.48 9.80 -12.77
C SER A 45 33.18 10.60 -12.69
N ALA A 46 33.22 11.81 -13.27
CA ALA A 46 32.00 12.61 -13.42
C ALA A 46 30.98 11.95 -14.36
N GLN A 47 31.49 11.22 -15.37
CA GLN A 47 30.66 10.46 -16.31
C GLN A 47 29.85 9.36 -15.59
N TYR A 48 30.46 8.61 -14.67
CA TYR A 48 29.80 7.58 -13.87
C TYR A 48 28.77 8.22 -12.93
N ARG A 49 29.12 9.28 -12.23
CA ARG A 49 28.21 9.98 -11.30
C ARG A 49 26.97 10.57 -11.98
N ALA A 50 27.04 10.85 -13.28
CA ALA A 50 25.90 11.32 -14.05
C ALA A 50 24.77 10.28 -14.20
N PHE A 51 25.01 8.99 -13.92
CA PHE A 51 23.99 7.95 -13.91
C PHE A 51 23.12 7.95 -12.64
N GLY A 52 23.45 8.75 -11.66
CA GLY A 52 22.71 8.87 -10.41
C GLY A 52 23.38 8.16 -9.24
N ASN A 53 22.61 7.86 -8.20
CA ASN A 53 23.11 7.22 -6.98
C ASN A 53 23.18 5.69 -7.16
N PRO A 54 24.38 5.07 -7.04
CA PRO A 54 24.55 3.62 -7.19
C PRO A 54 24.03 2.80 -5.98
N GLU A 55 23.75 3.41 -4.84
CA GLU A 55 23.21 2.72 -3.66
C GLU A 55 21.71 2.43 -3.78
N ILE A 56 21.32 1.72 -4.85
CA ILE A 56 19.93 1.49 -5.24
C ILE A 56 19.12 0.83 -4.13
N SER A 57 19.68 -0.16 -3.44
CA SER A 57 18.96 -0.92 -2.41
C SER A 57 18.58 -0.11 -1.16
N ARG A 58 19.19 1.05 -0.97
CA ARG A 58 18.89 1.98 0.14
C ARG A 58 17.89 3.07 -0.23
N GLN A 59 17.53 3.16 -1.51
CA GLN A 59 16.59 4.15 -2.00
C GLN A 59 15.15 3.69 -1.78
N SER A 60 14.27 4.63 -1.48
CA SER A 60 12.82 4.41 -1.53
C SER A 60 12.36 4.16 -2.97
N ASP A 61 11.15 3.58 -3.13
CA ASP A 61 10.58 3.31 -4.45
C ASP A 61 10.54 4.56 -5.34
N ALA A 62 10.12 5.70 -4.79
CA ALA A 62 10.07 6.97 -5.52
C ALA A 62 11.46 7.51 -5.91
N GLU A 63 12.48 7.25 -5.09
CA GLU A 63 13.86 7.64 -5.40
C GLU A 63 14.44 6.76 -6.50
N ILE A 64 14.15 5.46 -6.51
CA ILE A 64 14.58 4.54 -7.57
C ILE A 64 13.97 4.96 -8.91
N VAL A 65 12.68 5.31 -8.96
CA VAL A 65 12.04 5.81 -10.19
C VAL A 65 12.73 7.07 -10.69
N ARG A 66 13.04 8.02 -9.80
CA ARG A 66 13.81 9.23 -10.18
C ARG A 66 15.20 8.90 -10.69
N THR A 67 15.94 8.02 -9.99
CA THR A 67 17.28 7.60 -10.40
C THR A 67 17.23 6.88 -11.76
N CYS A 68 16.19 6.08 -12.02
CA CYS A 68 15.95 5.45 -13.31
C CYS A 68 15.82 6.49 -14.45
N LYS A 69 14.99 7.51 -14.26
CA LYS A 69 14.80 8.61 -15.25
C LYS A 69 16.13 9.33 -15.56
N VAL A 70 16.93 9.60 -14.52
CA VAL A 70 18.28 10.18 -14.67
C VAL A 70 19.20 9.22 -15.43
N MET A 71 19.19 7.94 -15.07
CA MET A 71 20.01 6.90 -15.71
C MET A 71 19.68 6.74 -17.20
N VAL A 72 18.40 6.69 -17.58
CA VAL A 72 17.95 6.63 -18.97
C VAL A 72 18.51 7.80 -19.79
N THR A 73 18.40 9.01 -19.26
CA THR A 73 18.94 10.22 -19.90
C THR A 73 20.46 10.16 -20.05
N ALA A 74 21.16 9.75 -19.00
CA ALA A 74 22.62 9.63 -19.01
C ALA A 74 23.10 8.52 -19.96
N ALA A 75 22.38 7.41 -20.02
CA ALA A 75 22.67 6.25 -20.88
C ALA A 75 22.53 6.62 -22.36
N ARG A 76 21.41 7.25 -22.74
CA ARG A 76 21.20 7.74 -24.12
C ARG A 76 22.29 8.72 -24.57
N ALA A 77 22.64 9.69 -23.73
CA ALA A 77 23.67 10.67 -24.04
C ALA A 77 25.08 10.03 -24.21
N ARG A 78 25.30 8.85 -23.66
CA ARG A 78 26.61 8.15 -23.66
C ARG A 78 26.60 6.83 -24.40
N LEU A 79 25.51 6.50 -25.09
CA LEU A 79 25.34 5.24 -25.80
C LEU A 79 26.54 4.91 -26.69
N PRO A 80 27.04 5.80 -27.57
CA PRO A 80 28.19 5.46 -28.45
C PRO A 80 29.46 5.07 -27.70
N LYS A 81 29.62 5.56 -26.46
CA LYS A 81 30.78 5.24 -25.62
C LYS A 81 30.63 3.94 -24.86
N LEU A 82 29.39 3.48 -24.63
CA LEU A 82 29.05 2.30 -23.83
C LEU A 82 28.68 1.09 -24.69
N GLU A 83 28.59 1.24 -26.01
CA GLU A 83 28.35 0.11 -26.93
C GLU A 83 29.39 -0.99 -26.77
N SER A 84 30.68 -0.62 -26.57
CA SER A 84 31.74 -1.58 -26.30
C SER A 84 31.56 -2.38 -25.01
N GLU A 85 30.82 -1.85 -24.04
CA GLU A 85 30.47 -2.50 -22.78
C GLU A 85 29.13 -3.27 -22.90
N GLY A 86 28.53 -3.29 -24.09
CA GLY A 86 27.30 -4.00 -24.39
C GLY A 86 26.02 -3.25 -24.06
N LEU A 87 26.06 -1.92 -23.88
CA LEU A 87 24.85 -1.09 -23.79
C LEU A 87 24.24 -0.96 -25.20
N THR A 88 22.93 -1.15 -25.30
CA THR A 88 22.14 -0.99 -26.51
C THR A 88 20.93 -0.11 -26.24
N GLU A 89 20.35 0.49 -27.29
CA GLU A 89 19.10 1.25 -27.15
C GLU A 89 17.98 0.36 -26.58
N GLU A 90 17.92 -0.92 -26.98
CA GLU A 90 16.94 -1.88 -26.44
C GLU A 90 17.05 -2.03 -24.91
N LYS A 91 18.28 -2.07 -24.37
CA LYS A 91 18.49 -2.14 -22.91
C LYS A 91 18.04 -0.86 -22.20
N ILE A 92 18.23 0.29 -22.85
CA ILE A 92 17.78 1.58 -22.32
C ILE A 92 16.26 1.66 -22.33
N GLU A 93 15.60 1.21 -23.41
CA GLU A 93 14.15 1.17 -23.49
C GLU A 93 13.55 0.17 -22.48
N LYS A 94 14.16 -0.99 -22.29
CA LYS A 94 13.76 -1.93 -21.21
C LYS A 94 13.91 -1.31 -19.82
N LEU A 95 15.00 -0.59 -19.54
CA LEU A 95 15.18 0.12 -18.31
C LEU A 95 14.05 1.13 -18.08
N ASN A 96 13.75 1.92 -19.13
CA ASN A 96 12.69 2.92 -19.08
C ASN A 96 11.32 2.28 -18.80
N SER A 97 11.00 1.18 -19.50
CA SER A 97 9.74 0.47 -19.29
C SER A 97 9.61 -0.12 -17.88
N TYR A 98 10.70 -0.62 -17.30
CA TYR A 98 10.71 -1.10 -15.92
C TYR A 98 10.52 0.03 -14.89
N GLY A 99 11.08 1.21 -15.18
CA GLY A 99 10.86 2.41 -14.37
C GLY A 99 9.39 2.86 -14.38
N ILE A 100 8.75 2.83 -15.55
CA ILE A 100 7.32 3.14 -15.69
C ILE A 100 6.47 2.09 -14.94
N ALA A 101 6.77 0.80 -15.11
CA ALA A 101 6.03 -0.27 -14.44
C ALA A 101 6.11 -0.18 -12.90
N LEU A 102 7.26 0.21 -12.35
CA LEU A 102 7.36 0.46 -10.92
C LEU A 102 6.55 1.68 -10.50
N ASP A 103 6.61 2.80 -11.24
CA ASP A 103 5.85 4.02 -10.96
C ASP A 103 4.34 3.74 -10.91
N GLU A 104 3.82 3.02 -11.92
CA GLU A 104 2.43 2.57 -11.98
C GLU A 104 2.05 1.63 -10.82
N SER A 105 2.93 0.69 -10.47
CA SER A 105 2.66 -0.24 -9.37
C SER A 105 2.64 0.44 -7.98
N ILE A 106 3.42 1.51 -7.81
CA ILE A 106 3.37 2.37 -6.62
C ILE A 106 2.00 3.04 -6.49
N ASP A 107 1.49 3.59 -7.59
CA ASP A 107 0.18 4.28 -7.61
C ASP A 107 -0.97 3.31 -7.38
N VAL A 108 -0.91 2.11 -7.96
CA VAL A 108 -1.91 1.05 -7.72
C VAL A 108 -1.89 0.61 -6.26
N ALA A 109 -0.71 0.43 -5.67
CA ALA A 109 -0.58 0.04 -4.26
C ALA A 109 -1.14 1.12 -3.32
N LYS A 110 -0.86 2.40 -3.58
CA LYS A 110 -1.42 3.53 -2.81
C LYS A 110 -2.94 3.60 -2.91
N LYS A 111 -3.48 3.42 -4.13
CA LYS A 111 -4.92 3.41 -4.35
C LYS A 111 -5.60 2.27 -3.58
N GLY A 112 -5.01 1.06 -3.59
CA GLY A 112 -5.53 -0.08 -2.83
C GLY A 112 -5.61 0.18 -1.32
N VAL A 113 -4.64 0.91 -0.75
CA VAL A 113 -4.69 1.33 0.66
C VAL A 113 -5.84 2.31 0.90
N SER A 114 -5.97 3.33 0.04
CA SER A 114 -7.03 4.34 0.15
C SER A 114 -8.43 3.72 0.03
N ASP A 115 -8.62 2.82 -0.93
CA ASP A 115 -9.91 2.14 -1.16
C ASP A 115 -10.31 1.28 0.07
N ARG A 116 -9.34 0.64 0.72
CA ARG A 116 -9.56 -0.11 1.97
C ARG A 116 -9.97 0.81 3.12
N ASP A 117 -9.29 1.93 3.29
CA ASP A 117 -9.56 2.87 4.38
C ASP A 117 -10.97 3.45 4.22
N ILE A 118 -11.38 3.84 3.01
CA ILE A 118 -12.74 4.29 2.68
C ILE A 118 -13.78 3.19 2.98
N ALA A 119 -13.51 1.95 2.60
CA ALA A 119 -14.42 0.83 2.87
C ALA A 119 -14.56 0.55 4.37
N THR A 120 -13.49 0.75 5.15
CA THR A 120 -13.51 0.61 6.61
C THR A 120 -14.33 1.71 7.26
N GLU A 121 -14.13 2.98 6.88
CA GLU A 121 -14.92 4.12 7.37
C GLU A 121 -16.41 3.90 7.10
N LYS A 122 -16.78 3.51 5.88
CA LYS A 122 -18.17 3.25 5.51
C LYS A 122 -18.80 2.14 6.36
N ARG A 123 -18.06 1.06 6.64
CA ARG A 123 -18.55 0.00 7.53
C ARG A 123 -18.80 0.49 8.96
N VAL A 124 -17.88 1.31 9.48
CA VAL A 124 -18.06 1.91 10.80
C VAL A 124 -19.32 2.79 10.84
N GLU A 125 -19.56 3.59 9.82
CA GLU A 125 -20.79 4.40 9.71
C GLU A 125 -22.05 3.54 9.66
N GLU A 126 -22.05 2.47 8.84
CA GLU A 126 -23.18 1.55 8.72
C GLU A 126 -23.44 0.79 10.05
N LEU A 127 -22.38 0.35 10.75
CA LEU A 127 -22.50 -0.28 12.05
C LEU A 127 -23.04 0.67 13.11
N ASN A 128 -22.58 1.92 13.13
CA ASN A 128 -23.09 2.93 14.04
C ASN A 128 -24.57 3.25 13.78
N ALA A 129 -24.98 3.31 12.50
CA ALA A 129 -26.37 3.50 12.14
C ALA A 129 -27.24 2.30 12.58
N LEU A 130 -26.75 1.06 12.39
CA LEU A 130 -27.42 -0.14 12.87
C LEU A 130 -27.53 -0.14 14.40
N TYR A 131 -26.45 0.19 15.09
CA TYR A 131 -26.44 0.28 16.56
C TYR A 131 -27.45 1.31 17.07
N ALA A 132 -27.56 2.47 16.44
CA ALA A 132 -28.56 3.48 16.77
C ALA A 132 -30.00 2.94 16.62
N LEU A 133 -30.27 2.12 15.61
CA LEU A 133 -31.55 1.44 15.45
C LEU A 133 -31.81 0.41 16.57
N VAL A 134 -30.81 -0.37 16.93
CA VAL A 134 -30.89 -1.34 18.03
C VAL A 134 -31.23 -0.63 19.34
N ILE A 135 -30.49 0.44 19.68
CA ILE A 135 -30.78 1.28 20.87
C ILE A 135 -32.20 1.81 20.84
N LYS A 136 -32.66 2.34 19.70
CA LYS A 136 -34.02 2.87 19.56
C LYS A 136 -35.08 1.78 19.81
N TYR A 137 -34.93 0.60 19.22
CA TYR A 137 -35.91 -0.48 19.41
C TYR A 137 -35.84 -1.09 20.81
N ALA A 138 -34.65 -1.14 21.41
CA ALA A 138 -34.48 -1.55 22.80
C ALA A 138 -35.23 -0.58 23.74
N GLY A 139 -35.07 0.73 23.55
CA GLY A 139 -35.83 1.73 24.32
C GLY A 139 -37.34 1.58 24.18
N ILE A 140 -37.85 1.35 22.96
CA ILE A 140 -39.29 1.07 22.75
C ILE A 140 -39.72 -0.19 23.50
N GLY A 141 -38.92 -1.27 23.48
CA GLY A 141 -39.18 -2.47 24.22
C GLY A 141 -39.20 -2.26 25.72
N GLN A 142 -38.28 -1.50 26.26
CA GLN A 142 -38.28 -1.10 27.67
C GLN A 142 -39.53 -0.32 28.04
N ASP A 143 -39.92 0.68 27.26
CA ASP A 143 -41.14 1.48 27.51
C ASP A 143 -42.41 0.62 27.52
N ILE A 144 -42.53 -0.36 26.62
CA ILE A 144 -43.70 -1.25 26.55
C ILE A 144 -43.81 -2.12 27.79
N PHE A 145 -42.69 -2.62 28.33
CA PHE A 145 -42.70 -3.57 29.46
C PHE A 145 -42.40 -2.91 30.81
N TYR A 146 -42.16 -1.61 30.83
CA TYR A 146 -42.00 -0.85 32.07
C TYR A 146 -43.20 -1.06 32.98
N GLU A 147 -42.96 -1.43 34.26
CA GLU A 147 -44.01 -1.75 35.27
C GLU A 147 -44.99 -2.85 34.89
N VAL A 148 -44.89 -3.44 33.69
CA VAL A 148 -45.79 -4.53 33.22
C VAL A 148 -45.15 -5.90 33.39
N ASN A 149 -43.87 -6.03 33.05
CA ASN A 149 -43.15 -7.29 33.15
C ASN A 149 -41.63 -7.04 33.22
N GLU A 150 -41.05 -7.14 34.41
CA GLU A 150 -39.65 -6.86 34.70
C GLU A 150 -38.72 -7.80 33.92
N ALA A 151 -39.02 -9.08 33.78
CA ALA A 151 -38.17 -10.00 33.03
C ALA A 151 -38.07 -9.61 31.56
N LYS A 152 -39.17 -9.23 30.93
CA LYS A 152 -39.17 -8.73 29.55
C LYS A 152 -38.53 -7.36 29.41
N TYR A 153 -38.70 -6.48 30.39
CA TYR A 153 -38.00 -5.20 30.41
C TYR A 153 -36.48 -5.39 30.37
N ASN A 154 -35.95 -6.30 31.18
CA ASN A 154 -34.54 -6.61 31.25
C ASN A 154 -33.97 -7.20 29.95
N ASP A 155 -34.78 -7.92 29.16
CA ASP A 155 -34.39 -8.44 27.85
C ASP A 155 -34.01 -7.31 26.84
N TYR A 156 -34.53 -6.12 27.07
CA TYR A 156 -34.24 -4.94 26.24
C TYR A 156 -33.17 -3.97 26.82
N VAL A 157 -32.61 -4.31 27.98
CA VAL A 157 -31.53 -3.51 28.57
C VAL A 157 -30.21 -3.82 27.83
N ILE A 158 -29.68 -2.81 27.16
CA ILE A 158 -28.36 -2.92 26.48
C ILE A 158 -27.32 -2.41 27.46
N TYR A 159 -26.42 -3.32 27.86
CA TYR A 159 -25.30 -2.99 28.74
C TYR A 159 -24.18 -2.31 27.95
N ASP A 160 -23.78 -1.11 28.36
CA ASP A 160 -22.69 -0.34 27.75
C ASP A 160 -21.35 -0.75 28.36
N THR A 161 -21.00 -2.05 28.19
CA THR A 161 -19.69 -2.57 28.61
C THR A 161 -18.83 -2.84 27.38
N PRO A 162 -17.66 -2.24 27.25
CA PRO A 162 -16.75 -2.43 26.11
C PRO A 162 -16.30 -3.87 25.90
N SER A 163 -16.43 -4.72 26.91
CA SER A 163 -16.00 -6.13 26.93
C SER A 163 -17.13 -7.13 26.73
N GLY A 164 -18.40 -6.70 26.66
CA GLY A 164 -19.55 -7.61 26.66
C GLY A 164 -19.71 -8.45 27.94
N LEU A 165 -18.96 -8.14 28.99
CA LEU A 165 -19.13 -8.72 30.29
C LEU A 165 -20.28 -8.03 31.03
N PRO A 166 -21.14 -8.77 31.77
CA PRO A 166 -22.16 -8.14 32.60
C PRO A 166 -21.49 -7.25 33.64
N PRO A 167 -22.17 -6.15 34.08
CA PRO A 167 -21.64 -5.31 35.14
C PRO A 167 -21.38 -6.14 36.40
N GLU A 168 -20.24 -5.89 37.06
CA GLU A 168 -19.94 -6.53 38.35
C GLU A 168 -21.07 -6.18 39.32
N GLU A 169 -21.67 -7.22 39.95
CA GLU A 169 -22.65 -6.98 40.99
C GLU A 169 -21.98 -6.18 42.13
N PRO A 170 -22.62 -5.14 42.68
CA PRO A 170 -22.04 -4.41 43.79
C PRO A 170 -21.88 -5.35 44.98
N ASP A 171 -20.66 -5.44 45.52
CA ASP A 171 -20.36 -6.19 46.74
C ASP A 171 -21.28 -5.72 47.86
N ASN A 172 -22.05 -6.67 48.41
CA ASN A 172 -22.91 -6.48 49.59
C ASN A 172 -22.10 -6.39 50.87
#